data_6844213654e4b19986e4654079294cce
#
_entry.id   6844213654e4b19986e4654079294cce
#
_cell.length_a   1.000
_cell.length_b   1.000
_cell.length_c   1.000
_cell.angle_alpha   90.00
_cell.angle_beta   90.00
_cell.angle_gamma   90.00
#
_symmetry.space_group_name_H-M   'P 1'
#
loop_
_entity.id
_entity.type
_entity.pdbx_description
1 polymer ?
#
loop_
_entity_poly.entity_id
_entity_poly.type
_entity_poly.pdbx_seq_one_letter_code
_entity_poly.pdbx_strand_id
1 'polypeptide(L)'
;MKTTSCPYFYLIPGSFKPPHVGHFEMISHYISLSKKNNGKVIVFVSNPKKNIRYTGSGGIITAEFSKRKLEEMFGDEVEVRISDVSPVKDCYDFGNNIENANITFGCSTKDEDLKRFDTIKRYYNTKYPKIIVSVLPFSVKTQISAKDIRMEL
;
A
#
# COMPACT_ATOMS: atom_id res chain seq x y z
N MET A 1 5.01 35.47 -1.02
CA MET A 1 5.19 34.58 -2.17
C MET A 1 4.82 33.17 -1.83
N LYS A 2 4.01 32.59 -2.65
CA LYS A 2 3.51 31.24 -2.40
C LYS A 2 4.46 30.21 -3.00
N THR A 3 5.12 29.45 -2.18
CA THR A 3 5.94 28.33 -2.66
C THR A 3 5.02 27.15 -2.95
N THR A 4 5.01 26.71 -4.18
CA THR A 4 4.34 25.46 -4.53
C THR A 4 5.17 24.30 -3.99
N SER A 5 4.71 23.70 -2.90
CA SER A 5 5.32 22.49 -2.39
C SER A 5 4.89 21.30 -3.24
N CYS A 6 5.81 20.40 -3.54
CA CYS A 6 5.47 19.12 -4.17
C CYS A 6 4.58 18.31 -3.21
N PRO A 7 3.48 17.74 -3.68
CA PRO A 7 2.67 16.87 -2.83
C PRO A 7 3.43 15.61 -2.44
N TYR A 8 3.10 15.07 -1.28
CA TYR A 8 3.69 13.82 -0.77
C TYR A 8 2.64 12.73 -0.79
N PHE A 9 3.01 11.59 -1.34
CA PHE A 9 2.14 10.41 -1.38
C PHE A 9 2.87 9.21 -0.80
N TYR A 10 2.15 8.43 -0.01
CA TYR A 10 2.64 7.16 0.53
C TYR A 10 1.76 6.07 -0.04
N LEU A 11 2.32 5.24 -0.90
CA LEU A 11 1.57 4.19 -1.61
C LEU A 11 1.89 2.83 -1.02
N ILE A 12 0.86 2.13 -0.57
CA ILE A 12 1.01 0.85 0.11
C ILE A 12 0.19 -0.20 -0.63
N PRO A 13 0.83 -1.02 -1.48
CA PRO A 13 0.13 -2.11 -2.16
C PRO A 13 0.11 -3.36 -1.31
N GLY A 14 -0.95 -4.15 -1.41
CA GLY A 14 -1.01 -5.41 -0.69
C GLY A 14 -2.29 -6.20 -0.95
N SER A 15 -2.33 -7.40 -0.40
CA SER A 15 -3.50 -8.26 -0.49
C SER A 15 -4.52 -7.95 0.60
N PHE A 16 -4.07 -7.84 1.85
CA PHE A 16 -4.92 -7.54 3.01
C PHE A 16 -6.11 -8.50 3.14
N LYS A 17 -5.85 -9.80 3.11
CA LYS A 17 -6.90 -10.85 3.09
C LYS A 17 -6.83 -11.75 4.32
N PRO A 18 -7.30 -11.32 5.51
CA PRO A 18 -7.81 -9.97 5.84
C PRO A 18 -6.72 -9.03 6.33
N PRO A 19 -7.02 -7.73 6.50
CA PRO A 19 -6.13 -6.83 7.23
C PRO A 19 -5.97 -7.31 8.66
N HIS A 20 -4.76 -7.19 9.21
CA HIS A 20 -4.46 -7.66 10.57
C HIS A 20 -3.53 -6.68 11.28
N VAL A 21 -3.14 -7.02 12.52
CA VAL A 21 -2.35 -6.14 13.37
C VAL A 21 -1.01 -5.74 12.73
N GLY A 22 -0.39 -6.63 11.95
CA GLY A 22 0.84 -6.29 11.22
C GLY A 22 0.60 -5.21 10.18
N HIS A 23 -0.51 -5.28 9.48
CA HIS A 23 -0.91 -4.23 8.54
C HIS A 23 -1.23 -2.92 9.27
N PHE A 24 -1.88 -3.02 10.43
CA PHE A 24 -2.16 -1.85 11.26
C PHE A 24 -0.87 -1.14 11.66
N GLU A 25 0.13 -1.87 12.14
CA GLU A 25 1.42 -1.31 12.52
C GLU A 25 2.10 -0.61 11.34
N MET A 26 2.13 -1.27 10.19
CA MET A 26 2.79 -0.75 8.99
C MET A 26 2.10 0.51 8.48
N ILE A 27 0.80 0.47 8.31
CA ILE A 27 0.03 1.61 7.77
C ILE A 27 0.08 2.78 8.75
N SER A 28 -0.03 2.52 10.06
CA SER A 28 0.09 3.56 11.09
C SER A 28 1.42 4.28 11.03
N HIS A 29 2.50 3.55 10.74
CA HIS A 29 3.83 4.13 10.56
C HIS A 29 3.84 5.15 9.41
N TYR A 30 3.28 4.78 8.25
CA TYR A 30 3.24 5.69 7.11
C TYR A 30 2.29 6.86 7.32
N ILE A 31 1.20 6.66 8.06
CA ILE A 31 0.32 7.77 8.46
C ILE A 31 1.10 8.79 9.30
N SER A 32 1.87 8.31 10.27
CA SER A 32 2.70 9.18 11.11
C SER A 32 3.68 10.01 10.28
N LEU A 33 4.32 9.38 9.30
CA LEU A 33 5.23 10.08 8.40
C LEU A 33 4.49 11.11 7.54
N SER A 34 3.32 10.74 7.03
CA SER A 34 2.53 11.63 6.17
C SER A 34 2.08 12.90 6.89
N LYS A 35 1.83 12.82 8.18
CA LYS A 35 1.43 13.99 8.98
C LYS A 35 2.53 15.04 9.08
N LYS A 36 3.79 14.63 8.98
CA LYS A 36 4.93 15.56 9.06
C LYS A 36 5.08 16.43 7.81
N ASN A 37 4.58 15.99 6.68
CA ASN A 37 4.72 16.72 5.41
C ASN A 37 3.38 16.96 4.72
N ASN A 38 2.29 16.80 5.46
CA ASN A 38 0.93 16.98 4.95
C ASN A 38 0.66 16.08 3.75
N GLY A 39 1.19 14.85 3.79
CA GLY A 39 1.08 13.89 2.71
C GLY A 39 -0.22 13.09 2.78
N LYS A 40 -0.42 12.25 1.77
CA LYS A 40 -1.59 11.40 1.64
C LYS A 40 -1.15 9.94 1.58
N VAL A 41 -1.81 9.09 2.36
CA VAL A 41 -1.59 7.64 2.35
C VAL A 41 -2.67 6.97 1.52
N ILE A 42 -2.24 6.22 0.50
CA ILE A 42 -3.15 5.47 -0.38
C ILE A 42 -2.79 4.00 -0.28
N VAL A 43 -3.78 3.19 0.07
CA VAL A 43 -3.63 1.74 0.17
C VAL A 43 -4.31 1.11 -1.03
N PHE A 44 -3.57 0.29 -1.77
CA PHE A 44 -4.10 -0.44 -2.91
C PHE A 44 -4.34 -1.88 -2.50
N VAL A 45 -5.59 -2.33 -2.62
CA VAL A 45 -6.02 -3.67 -2.21
C VAL A 45 -6.17 -4.55 -3.44
N SER A 46 -5.55 -5.73 -3.40
CA SER A 46 -5.66 -6.71 -4.47
C SER A 46 -7.08 -7.22 -4.62
N ASN A 47 -7.52 -7.39 -5.85
CA ASN A 47 -8.81 -8.01 -6.18
C ASN A 47 -8.57 -9.18 -7.13
N PRO A 48 -8.00 -10.29 -6.65
CA PRO A 48 -7.59 -11.38 -7.51
C PRO A 48 -8.79 -12.13 -8.09
N LYS A 49 -8.72 -12.43 -9.37
CA LYS A 49 -9.65 -13.35 -10.05
C LYS A 49 -9.15 -14.79 -9.96
N LYS A 50 -7.84 -14.94 -9.74
CA LYS A 50 -7.16 -16.21 -9.45
C LYS A 50 -6.52 -16.10 -8.06
N ASN A 51 -6.21 -17.24 -7.45
CA ASN A 51 -5.61 -17.26 -6.10
C ASN A 51 -6.50 -16.56 -5.06
N ILE A 52 -7.82 -16.84 -5.14
CA ILE A 52 -8.79 -16.32 -4.19
C ILE A 52 -8.45 -16.85 -2.79
N ARG A 53 -8.57 -15.98 -1.78
CA ARG A 53 -8.28 -16.34 -0.39
C ARG A 53 -9.55 -16.81 0.32
N TYR A 54 -9.48 -17.96 0.97
CA TYR A 54 -10.60 -18.56 1.68
C TYR A 54 -10.34 -18.60 3.18
N THR A 55 -11.42 -18.52 3.96
CA THR A 55 -11.38 -18.77 5.40
C THR A 55 -11.27 -20.26 5.66
N GLY A 56 -10.97 -20.67 6.91
CA GLY A 56 -10.94 -22.08 7.29
C GLY A 56 -12.30 -22.77 7.13
N SER A 57 -13.40 -22.01 7.21
CA SER A 57 -14.78 -22.51 6.99
C SER A 57 -15.22 -22.48 5.53
N GLY A 58 -14.35 -22.06 4.61
CA GLY A 58 -14.65 -22.03 3.17
C GLY A 58 -15.22 -20.72 2.65
N GLY A 59 -15.35 -19.69 3.49
CA GLY A 59 -15.78 -18.37 3.05
C GLY A 59 -14.69 -17.65 2.26
N ILE A 60 -15.07 -16.66 1.45
CA ILE A 60 -14.16 -15.89 0.62
C ILE A 60 -13.86 -14.54 1.29
N ILE A 61 -12.58 -14.16 1.32
CA ILE A 61 -12.18 -12.81 1.74
C ILE A 61 -12.15 -11.94 0.48
N THR A 62 -13.08 -11.01 0.36
CA THR A 62 -13.18 -10.14 -0.81
C THR A 62 -12.36 -8.87 -0.64
N ALA A 63 -12.08 -8.20 -1.77
CA ALA A 63 -11.41 -6.90 -1.75
C ALA A 63 -12.29 -5.85 -1.05
N GLU A 64 -13.59 -5.90 -1.25
CA GLU A 64 -14.56 -5.00 -0.60
C GLU A 64 -14.54 -5.16 0.92
N PHE A 65 -14.46 -6.39 1.40
CA PHE A 65 -14.34 -6.68 2.83
C PHE A 65 -13.06 -6.05 3.39
N SER A 66 -11.93 -6.27 2.70
CA SER A 66 -10.64 -5.73 3.12
C SER A 66 -10.64 -4.20 3.14
N LYS A 67 -11.21 -3.59 2.10
CA LYS A 67 -11.34 -2.14 2.03
C LYS A 67 -12.15 -1.59 3.20
N ARG A 68 -13.30 -2.20 3.48
CA ARG A 68 -14.16 -1.78 4.59
C ARG A 68 -13.43 -1.89 5.93
N LYS A 69 -12.67 -2.98 6.14
CA LYS A 69 -11.92 -3.17 7.38
C LYS A 69 -10.81 -2.13 7.53
N LEU A 70 -10.12 -1.81 6.47
CA LEU A 70 -9.09 -0.76 6.49
C LEU A 70 -9.69 0.61 6.76
N GLU A 71 -10.85 0.90 6.18
CA GLU A 71 -11.57 2.15 6.43
C GLU A 71 -12.08 2.24 7.87
N GLU A 72 -12.51 1.12 8.45
CA GLU A 72 -12.88 1.06 9.87
C GLU A 72 -11.69 1.32 10.78
N MET A 73 -10.50 0.81 10.42
CA MET A 73 -9.29 0.99 11.21
C MET A 73 -8.77 2.41 11.20
N PHE A 74 -8.79 3.07 10.05
CA PHE A 74 -8.07 4.32 9.85
C PHE A 74 -8.93 5.52 9.49
N GLY A 75 -10.18 5.30 9.09
CA GLY A 75 -11.06 6.39 8.71
C GLY A 75 -10.48 7.24 7.57
N ASP A 76 -10.53 8.54 7.73
CA ASP A 76 -10.08 9.50 6.72
C ASP A 76 -8.55 9.62 6.62
N GLU A 77 -7.81 8.92 7.49
CA GLU A 77 -6.36 8.99 7.47
C GLU A 77 -5.74 8.24 6.28
N VAL A 78 -6.51 7.40 5.61
CA VAL A 78 -6.07 6.69 4.41
C VAL A 78 -7.15 6.76 3.34
N GLU A 79 -6.71 6.70 2.08
CA GLU A 79 -7.60 6.43 0.96
C GLU A 79 -7.37 4.98 0.56
N VAL A 80 -8.42 4.18 0.46
CA VAL A 80 -8.31 2.77 0.07
C VAL A 80 -8.87 2.61 -1.33
N ARG A 81 -8.08 2.02 -2.22
CA ARG A 81 -8.48 1.74 -3.60
C ARG A 81 -8.37 0.25 -3.87
N ILE A 82 -9.38 -0.30 -4.53
CA ILE A 82 -9.35 -1.69 -5.00
C ILE A 82 -8.72 -1.68 -6.39
N SER A 83 -7.69 -2.51 -6.58
CA SER A 83 -6.97 -2.57 -7.84
C SER A 83 -7.69 -3.44 -8.86
N ASP A 84 -7.82 -2.96 -10.10
CA ASP A 84 -8.44 -3.73 -11.18
C ASP A 84 -7.55 -4.89 -11.64
N VAL A 85 -6.26 -4.64 -11.81
CA VAL A 85 -5.29 -5.64 -12.26
C VAL A 85 -4.43 -6.10 -11.11
N SER A 86 -3.65 -5.20 -10.52
CA SER A 86 -2.83 -5.50 -9.35
C SER A 86 -2.45 -4.21 -8.64
N PRO A 87 -2.21 -4.27 -7.31
CA PRO A 87 -1.71 -3.12 -6.56
C PRO A 87 -0.37 -2.60 -7.08
N VAL A 88 0.49 -3.50 -7.54
CA VAL A 88 1.80 -3.13 -8.08
C VAL A 88 1.64 -2.34 -9.38
N LYS A 89 0.72 -2.78 -10.25
CA LYS A 89 0.44 -2.04 -11.49
C LYS A 89 -0.05 -0.63 -11.17
N ASP A 90 -0.94 -0.48 -10.20
CA ASP A 90 -1.43 0.84 -9.78
C ASP A 90 -0.29 1.73 -9.28
N CYS A 91 0.70 1.15 -8.61
CA CYS A 91 1.88 1.87 -8.19
C CYS A 91 2.71 2.36 -9.39
N TYR A 92 2.87 1.54 -10.42
CA TYR A 92 3.56 1.95 -11.65
C TYR A 92 2.80 3.08 -12.37
N ASP A 93 1.48 3.00 -12.40
CA ASP A 93 0.64 3.93 -13.17
C ASP A 93 0.33 5.23 -12.43
N PHE A 94 0.58 5.27 -11.14
CA PHE A 94 0.21 6.42 -10.30
C PHE A 94 0.82 7.73 -10.81
N GLY A 95 2.02 7.68 -11.36
CA GLY A 95 2.72 8.85 -11.89
C GLY A 95 2.17 9.40 -13.20
N ASN A 96 1.27 8.67 -13.89
CA ASN A 96 0.82 9.05 -15.23
C ASN A 96 0.19 10.44 -15.32
N ASN A 97 -0.51 10.87 -14.26
CA ASN A 97 -1.24 12.14 -14.25
C ASN A 97 -0.68 13.14 -13.24
N ILE A 98 0.58 12.95 -12.84
CA ILE A 98 1.22 13.79 -11.84
C ILE A 98 2.49 14.40 -12.44
N GLU A 99 2.62 15.72 -12.40
CA GLU A 99 3.80 16.40 -12.93
C GLU A 99 4.99 16.29 -11.99
N ASN A 100 4.78 16.63 -10.73
CA ASN A 100 5.81 16.52 -9.71
C ASN A 100 5.21 16.04 -8.40
N ALA A 101 5.96 15.28 -7.66
CA ALA A 101 5.53 14.76 -6.37
C ALA A 101 6.71 14.09 -5.66
N ASN A 102 6.55 13.87 -4.37
CA ASN A 102 7.38 12.97 -3.60
C ASN A 102 6.55 11.72 -3.33
N ILE A 103 6.94 10.59 -3.89
CA ILE A 103 6.23 9.32 -3.71
C ILE A 103 7.10 8.38 -2.89
N THR A 104 6.54 7.89 -1.78
CA THR A 104 7.17 6.88 -0.96
C THR A 104 6.38 5.60 -1.10
N PHE A 105 7.06 4.52 -1.50
CA PHE A 105 6.44 3.20 -1.57
C PHE A 105 6.67 2.48 -0.24
N GLY A 106 5.58 2.08 0.39
CA GLY A 106 5.61 1.31 1.62
C GLY A 106 5.54 -0.18 1.34
N CYS A 107 6.41 -0.94 1.96
CA CYS A 107 6.48 -2.38 1.76
C CYS A 107 7.07 -3.06 3.00
N SER A 108 7.03 -4.39 3.01
CA SER A 108 7.70 -5.16 4.04
C SER A 108 9.22 -5.24 3.76
N THR A 109 9.97 -5.77 4.71
CA THR A 109 11.41 -5.96 4.56
C THR A 109 11.79 -7.25 3.84
N LYS A 110 10.82 -7.99 3.30
CA LYS A 110 11.07 -9.23 2.55
C LYS A 110 11.85 -8.93 1.27
N ASP A 111 12.81 -9.78 0.94
CA ASP A 111 13.68 -9.59 -0.24
C ASP A 111 12.91 -9.42 -1.54
N GLU A 112 11.85 -10.18 -1.73
CA GLU A 112 11.03 -10.11 -2.94
C GLU A 112 10.37 -8.75 -3.10
N ASP A 113 9.87 -8.19 -2.00
CA ASP A 113 9.27 -6.86 -2.00
C ASP A 113 10.32 -5.79 -2.28
N LEU A 114 11.49 -5.89 -1.66
CA LEU A 114 12.57 -4.94 -1.87
C LEU A 114 13.03 -4.89 -3.33
N LYS A 115 13.17 -6.06 -3.97
CA LYS A 115 13.54 -6.16 -5.38
C LYS A 115 12.47 -5.53 -6.28
N ARG A 116 11.22 -5.81 -5.98
CA ARG A 116 10.08 -5.27 -6.75
C ARG A 116 10.05 -3.75 -6.71
N PHE A 117 10.22 -3.17 -5.53
CA PHE A 117 10.15 -1.73 -5.37
C PHE A 117 11.41 -1.03 -5.88
N ASP A 118 12.55 -1.69 -5.87
CA ASP A 118 13.75 -1.15 -6.52
C ASP A 118 13.53 -1.01 -8.03
N THR A 119 12.86 -1.97 -8.63
CA THR A 119 12.48 -1.92 -10.06
C THR A 119 11.52 -0.76 -10.33
N ILE A 120 10.52 -0.54 -9.46
CA ILE A 120 9.59 0.58 -9.58
C ILE A 120 10.35 1.91 -9.50
N LYS A 121 11.28 2.04 -8.58
CA LYS A 121 12.06 3.26 -8.42
C LYS A 121 12.84 3.59 -9.70
N ARG A 122 13.48 2.59 -10.29
CA ARG A 122 14.20 2.78 -11.56
C ARG A 122 13.28 3.18 -12.69
N TYR A 123 12.10 2.58 -12.77
CA TYR A 123 11.09 2.91 -13.76
C TYR A 123 10.67 4.38 -13.63
N TYR A 124 10.37 4.86 -12.42
CA TYR A 124 9.98 6.24 -12.19
C TYR A 124 11.10 7.21 -12.52
N ASN A 125 12.33 6.88 -12.14
CA ASN A 125 13.49 7.74 -12.42
C ASN A 125 13.69 7.97 -13.92
N THR A 126 13.35 6.99 -14.73
CA THR A 126 13.45 7.06 -16.19
C THR A 126 12.25 7.77 -16.81
N LYS A 127 11.04 7.38 -16.41
CA LYS A 127 9.80 7.85 -17.04
C LYS A 127 9.29 9.17 -16.49
N TYR A 128 9.47 9.40 -15.20
CA TYR A 128 8.93 10.57 -14.50
C TYR A 128 10.05 11.31 -13.75
N PRO A 129 10.95 12.01 -14.47
CA PRO A 129 12.16 12.59 -13.84
C PRO A 129 11.86 13.67 -12.81
N LYS A 130 10.66 14.26 -12.83
CA LYS A 130 10.26 15.28 -11.85
C LYS A 130 9.63 14.70 -10.60
N ILE A 131 9.42 13.38 -10.55
CA ILE A 131 8.88 12.70 -9.37
C ILE A 131 10.05 12.15 -8.57
N ILE A 132 10.10 12.51 -7.29
CA ILE A 132 11.10 11.99 -6.37
C ILE A 132 10.54 10.74 -5.72
N VAL A 133 11.22 9.61 -5.89
CA VAL A 133 10.76 8.31 -5.40
C VAL A 133 11.65 7.81 -4.29
N SER A 134 11.02 7.35 -3.22
CA SER A 134 11.69 6.67 -2.11
C SER A 134 11.01 5.35 -1.86
N VAL A 135 11.78 4.35 -1.47
CA VAL A 135 11.24 3.06 -1.02
C VAL A 135 11.56 2.94 0.46
N LEU A 136 10.53 2.82 1.30
CA LEU A 136 10.71 2.79 2.74
C LEU A 136 10.11 1.51 3.31
N PRO A 137 10.94 0.45 3.46
CA PRO A 137 10.46 -0.80 4.03
C PRO A 137 10.15 -0.66 5.52
N PHE A 138 9.16 -1.41 5.98
CA PHE A 138 8.78 -1.45 7.38
C PHE A 138 8.85 -2.88 7.89
N SER A 139 9.57 -3.09 9.01
CA SER A 139 9.65 -4.39 9.65
C SER A 139 8.52 -4.51 10.68
N VAL A 140 7.58 -5.42 10.43
CA VAL A 140 6.46 -5.66 11.33
C VAL A 140 6.95 -6.47 12.53
N LYS A 141 6.61 -6.02 13.73
CA LYS A 141 7.02 -6.70 14.98
C LYS A 141 6.15 -7.91 15.28
N THR A 142 4.88 -7.89 14.87
CA THR A 142 3.93 -8.97 15.11
C THR A 142 4.12 -10.08 14.11
N GLN A 143 4.20 -11.33 14.59
CA GLN A 143 4.52 -12.51 13.78
C GLN A 143 3.28 -13.22 13.21
N ILE A 144 2.14 -12.55 13.15
CA ILE A 144 0.91 -13.13 12.61
C ILE A 144 0.81 -12.83 11.12
N SER A 145 0.49 -13.86 10.32
CA SER A 145 0.24 -13.69 8.89
C SER A 145 -1.26 -13.66 8.60
N ALA A 146 -1.64 -13.10 7.44
CA ALA A 146 -3.02 -13.12 6.99
C ALA A 146 -3.54 -14.55 6.81
N LYS A 147 -2.66 -15.48 6.38
CA LYS A 147 -3.01 -16.88 6.25
C LYS A 147 -3.43 -17.49 7.58
N ASP A 148 -2.68 -17.21 8.66
CA ASP A 148 -3.00 -17.73 9.98
C ASP A 148 -4.37 -17.25 10.44
N ILE A 149 -4.68 -15.98 10.22
CA ILE A 149 -5.98 -15.41 10.58
C ILE A 149 -7.10 -16.06 9.78
N ARG A 150 -6.91 -16.25 8.46
CA ARG A 150 -7.92 -16.90 7.61
C ARG A 150 -8.27 -18.30 8.08
N MET A 151 -7.28 -19.05 8.54
CA MET A 151 -7.50 -20.44 8.98
C MET A 151 -8.30 -20.51 10.28
N GLU A 152 -8.32 -19.46 11.09
CA GLU A 152 -9.10 -19.38 12.32
C GLU A 152 -10.55 -18.91 12.05
N LEU A 153 -10.82 -18.39 10.89
CA LEU A 153 -12.15 -17.94 10.50
C LEU A 153 -12.92 -19.10 9.87
#